data_5f9dc261ac8c58715ada83dc5ce376c0
#
_entry.id   5f9dc261ac8c58715ada83dc5ce376c0
#
_cell.length_a   1.000
_cell.length_b   1.000
_cell.length_c   1.000
_cell.angle_alpha   90.00
_cell.angle_beta   90.00
_cell.angle_gamma   90.00
#
_symmetry.space_group_name_H-M   'P 1'
#
loop_
_entity.id
_entity.type
_entity.pdbx_description
1 polymer ?
#
loop_
_entity_poly.entity_id
_entity_poly.type
_entity_poly.pdbx_seq_one_letter_code
_entity_poly.pdbx_strand_id
1 'polypeptide(L)'
;KDVSARYGEDTISGVAGWSDAIVWIPYEMYQVTGDRLVLKENYEAMEKWCEYIIHTAEKHSTLAIPEQYDRYLWNTGFHFGEWLGPGRGDHTGEPFGICRETAYYTTPFFGYATIKKMTEICQVLGKKDKAKDYGTIAAKMKTSIQEGMMRRNLMPDDLMGAYVLAFAFGLVPKDLYNAYKKKLLSLLEKSGRCIGTGFLATPFILDVLC
;
A
#
# COMPACT_ATOMS: atom_id res chain seq x y z
N LYS A 1 -25.08 -4.04 7.21
CA LYS A 1 -25.20 -2.71 7.87
C LYS A 1 -24.24 -1.79 7.17
N ASP A 2 -24.75 -0.70 6.66
CA ASP A 2 -23.98 0.28 5.91
C ASP A 2 -22.98 0.97 6.84
N VAL A 3 -21.69 0.76 6.57
CA VAL A 3 -20.60 1.33 7.35
C VAL A 3 -20.50 2.84 7.10
N SER A 4 -20.94 3.32 5.92
CA SER A 4 -20.97 4.73 5.56
C SER A 4 -21.85 5.58 6.49
N ALA A 5 -22.96 5.02 6.96
CA ALA A 5 -23.85 5.68 7.91
C ALA A 5 -23.22 5.96 9.28
N ARG A 6 -22.09 5.29 9.59
CA ARG A 6 -21.38 5.43 10.88
C ARG A 6 -20.26 6.46 10.84
N TYR A 7 -19.70 6.73 9.65
CA TYR A 7 -18.49 7.54 9.48
C TYR A 7 -18.66 8.73 8.50
N GLY A 8 -19.86 8.93 7.95
CA GLY A 8 -20.16 9.91 6.91
C GLY A 8 -19.89 9.38 5.50
N GLU A 9 -20.72 9.75 4.55
CA GLU A 9 -20.69 9.21 3.17
C GLU A 9 -19.37 9.46 2.44
N ASP A 10 -18.64 10.55 2.77
CA ASP A 10 -17.39 10.91 2.11
C ASP A 10 -16.14 10.25 2.69
N THR A 11 -16.24 9.51 3.79
CA THR A 11 -15.07 9.02 4.53
C THR A 11 -14.67 7.58 4.21
N ILE A 12 -15.52 6.78 3.57
CA ILE A 12 -15.26 5.35 3.29
C ILE A 12 -15.52 5.01 1.81
N SER A 13 -15.17 5.90 0.90
CA SER A 13 -15.39 5.69 -0.53
C SER A 13 -14.34 4.77 -1.19
N GLY A 14 -13.27 4.41 -0.49
CA GLY A 14 -12.25 3.49 -0.97
C GLY A 14 -11.17 3.28 0.08
N VAL A 15 -10.84 2.04 0.41
CA VAL A 15 -9.91 1.68 1.49
C VAL A 15 -8.74 0.89 0.93
N ALA A 16 -7.54 1.47 1.05
CA ALA A 16 -6.30 0.80 0.63
C ALA A 16 -6.10 -0.53 1.37
N GLY A 17 -5.59 -1.53 0.66
CA GLY A 17 -5.41 -2.88 1.15
C GLY A 17 -6.68 -3.75 1.07
N TRP A 18 -7.87 -3.16 1.14
CA TRP A 18 -9.15 -3.87 1.03
C TRP A 18 -9.75 -3.72 -0.37
N SER A 19 -9.98 -2.50 -0.83
CA SER A 19 -10.55 -2.25 -2.15
C SER A 19 -9.59 -2.63 -3.28
N ASP A 20 -8.30 -2.70 -3.00
CA ASP A 20 -7.27 -3.19 -3.92
C ASP A 20 -7.51 -4.64 -4.37
N ALA A 21 -8.31 -5.41 -3.62
CA ALA A 21 -8.73 -6.76 -3.98
C ALA A 21 -9.35 -6.83 -5.39
N ILE A 22 -9.98 -5.75 -5.87
CA ILE A 22 -10.51 -5.64 -7.24
C ILE A 22 -9.41 -5.89 -8.29
N VAL A 23 -8.19 -5.43 -8.05
CA VAL A 23 -7.04 -5.64 -8.94
C VAL A 23 -6.25 -6.88 -8.57
N TRP A 24 -6.02 -7.07 -7.26
CA TRP A 24 -5.10 -8.08 -6.77
C TRP A 24 -5.64 -9.49 -6.95
N ILE A 25 -6.94 -9.74 -6.68
CA ILE A 25 -7.52 -11.07 -6.82
C ILE A 25 -7.46 -11.57 -8.28
N PRO A 26 -7.95 -10.84 -9.30
CA PRO A 26 -7.81 -11.28 -10.69
C PRO A 26 -6.35 -11.44 -11.13
N TYR A 27 -5.44 -10.58 -10.63
CA TYR A 27 -4.01 -10.68 -10.93
C TYR A 27 -3.40 -11.97 -10.36
N GLU A 28 -3.62 -12.27 -9.09
CA GLU A 28 -3.12 -13.50 -8.44
C GLU A 28 -3.73 -14.77 -9.07
N MET A 29 -5.02 -14.74 -9.41
CA MET A 29 -5.66 -15.84 -10.15
C MET A 29 -4.96 -16.09 -11.49
N TYR A 30 -4.65 -15.00 -12.22
CA TYR A 30 -3.88 -15.11 -13.46
C TYR A 30 -2.47 -15.65 -13.23
N GLN A 31 -1.76 -15.21 -12.18
CA GLN A 31 -0.41 -15.69 -11.87
C GLN A 31 -0.39 -17.22 -11.62
N VAL A 32 -1.42 -17.73 -10.97
CA VAL A 32 -1.53 -19.18 -10.65
C VAL A 32 -2.00 -20.01 -11.84
N THR A 33 -2.95 -19.50 -12.62
CA THR A 33 -3.65 -20.29 -13.65
C THR A 33 -3.16 -20.02 -15.06
N GLY A 34 -2.54 -18.89 -15.32
CA GLY A 34 -2.23 -18.39 -16.66
C GLY A 34 -3.47 -17.92 -17.45
N ASP A 35 -4.67 -17.97 -16.85
CA ASP A 35 -5.91 -17.60 -17.53
C ASP A 35 -6.05 -16.08 -17.66
N ARG A 36 -5.91 -15.60 -18.90
CA ARG A 36 -6.06 -14.18 -19.24
C ARG A 36 -7.52 -13.71 -19.25
N LEU A 37 -8.48 -14.63 -19.28
CA LEU A 37 -9.90 -14.28 -19.34
C LEU A 37 -10.33 -13.56 -18.05
N VAL A 38 -9.84 -14.02 -16.90
CA VAL A 38 -10.12 -13.38 -15.59
C VAL A 38 -9.68 -11.91 -15.58
N LEU A 39 -8.54 -11.58 -16.18
CA LEU A 39 -8.08 -10.20 -16.29
C LEU A 39 -8.94 -9.37 -17.25
N LYS A 40 -9.35 -9.98 -18.38
CA LYS A 40 -10.15 -9.31 -19.39
C LYS A 40 -11.55 -8.96 -18.88
N GLU A 41 -12.21 -9.90 -18.20
CA GLU A 41 -13.56 -9.74 -17.66
C GLU A 41 -13.63 -8.71 -16.53
N ASN A 42 -12.58 -8.59 -15.73
CA ASN A 42 -12.52 -7.65 -14.62
C ASN A 42 -11.84 -6.31 -14.97
N TYR A 43 -11.35 -6.14 -16.21
CA TYR A 43 -10.51 -5.00 -16.59
C TYR A 43 -11.15 -3.65 -16.28
N GLU A 44 -12.43 -3.45 -16.61
CA GLU A 44 -13.11 -2.18 -16.41
C GLU A 44 -13.22 -1.81 -14.91
N ALA A 45 -13.50 -2.77 -14.05
CA ALA A 45 -13.55 -2.54 -12.61
C ALA A 45 -12.16 -2.21 -12.04
N MET A 46 -11.12 -2.92 -12.51
CA MET A 46 -9.73 -2.65 -12.13
C MET A 46 -9.28 -1.26 -12.59
N GLU A 47 -9.64 -0.86 -13.81
CA GLU A 47 -9.31 0.46 -14.36
C GLU A 47 -9.95 1.58 -13.54
N LYS A 48 -11.25 1.48 -13.23
CA LYS A 48 -11.95 2.46 -12.39
C LYS A 48 -11.33 2.60 -11.01
N TRP A 49 -10.90 1.50 -10.40
CA TRP A 49 -10.22 1.54 -9.11
C TRP A 49 -8.86 2.26 -9.21
N CYS A 50 -8.09 1.96 -10.24
CA CYS A 50 -6.80 2.64 -10.47
C CYS A 50 -6.99 4.15 -10.74
N GLU A 51 -8.00 4.54 -11.50
CA GLU A 51 -8.35 5.95 -11.72
C GLU A 51 -8.73 6.65 -10.42
N TYR A 52 -9.50 5.97 -9.56
CA TYR A 52 -9.81 6.49 -8.22
C TYR A 52 -8.55 6.72 -7.37
N ILE A 53 -7.61 5.76 -7.34
CA ILE A 53 -6.34 5.90 -6.62
C ILE A 53 -5.57 7.12 -7.14
N ILE A 54 -5.41 7.24 -8.45
CA ILE A 54 -4.65 8.31 -9.11
C ILE A 54 -5.27 9.67 -8.80
N HIS A 55 -6.59 9.80 -9.00
CA HIS A 55 -7.30 11.05 -8.75
C HIS A 55 -7.26 11.45 -7.26
N THR A 56 -7.38 10.48 -6.36
CA THR A 56 -7.34 10.75 -4.92
C THR A 56 -5.92 11.13 -4.45
N ALA A 57 -4.88 10.54 -5.06
CA ALA A 57 -3.49 10.91 -4.79
C ALA A 57 -3.15 12.35 -5.20
N GLU A 58 -3.89 12.97 -6.11
CA GLU A 58 -3.72 14.38 -6.48
C GLU A 58 -4.19 15.37 -5.39
N LYS A 59 -4.98 14.89 -4.42
CA LYS A 59 -5.35 15.67 -3.26
C LYS A 59 -4.15 15.80 -2.32
N HIS A 60 -4.00 16.97 -1.70
CA HIS A 60 -2.89 17.21 -0.78
C HIS A 60 -2.87 16.18 0.36
N SER A 61 -1.71 15.62 0.58
CA SER A 61 -1.40 14.74 1.68
C SER A 61 -1.43 15.48 3.02
N THR A 62 -1.65 14.73 4.10
CA THR A 62 -1.53 15.27 5.46
C THR A 62 -0.07 15.37 5.93
N LEU A 63 0.88 14.87 5.12
CA LEU A 63 2.30 14.86 5.44
C LEU A 63 2.96 16.17 4.98
N ALA A 64 3.87 16.71 5.77
CA ALA A 64 4.67 17.88 5.42
C ALA A 64 5.81 17.50 4.45
N ILE A 65 5.46 17.27 3.20
CA ILE A 65 6.38 16.89 2.12
C ILE A 65 6.31 17.89 0.97
N PRO A 66 7.37 17.98 0.13
CA PRO A 66 7.36 18.87 -1.04
C PRO A 66 6.24 18.52 -2.01
N GLU A 67 5.57 19.53 -2.57
CA GLU A 67 4.42 19.41 -3.47
C GLU A 67 4.67 18.48 -4.66
N GLN A 68 5.88 18.49 -5.20
CA GLN A 68 6.26 17.63 -6.32
C GLN A 68 6.16 16.13 -6.01
N TYR A 69 6.23 15.72 -4.74
CA TYR A 69 6.05 14.35 -4.28
C TYR A 69 4.63 14.14 -3.75
N ASP A 70 4.04 15.15 -3.13
CA ASP A 70 2.75 15.08 -2.46
C ASP A 70 1.64 14.60 -3.39
N ARG A 71 1.57 15.15 -4.59
CA ARG A 71 0.56 14.82 -5.61
C ARG A 71 0.55 13.37 -6.11
N TYR A 72 1.49 12.55 -5.69
CA TYR A 72 1.57 11.12 -6.04
C TYR A 72 1.50 10.22 -4.80
N LEU A 73 1.17 10.78 -3.65
CA LEU A 73 1.00 10.05 -2.39
C LEU A 73 -0.46 10.01 -1.98
N TRP A 74 -1.10 8.89 -2.26
CA TRP A 74 -2.45 8.68 -1.73
C TRP A 74 -2.37 8.38 -0.25
N ASN A 75 -2.77 9.32 0.60
CA ASN A 75 -2.85 9.14 2.05
C ASN A 75 -3.99 9.94 2.69
N THR A 76 -5.01 10.27 1.91
CA THR A 76 -6.23 10.96 2.36
C THR A 76 -7.40 10.01 2.44
N GLY A 77 -8.35 10.28 3.32
CA GLY A 77 -9.52 9.45 3.56
C GLY A 77 -9.33 8.51 4.75
N PHE A 78 -10.32 7.64 4.97
CA PHE A 78 -10.25 6.62 6.02
C PHE A 78 -9.66 5.33 5.47
N HIS A 79 -8.68 4.76 6.18
CA HIS A 79 -8.07 3.47 5.87
C HIS A 79 -7.85 2.66 7.14
N PHE A 80 -8.00 1.34 7.04
CA PHE A 80 -7.77 0.44 8.18
C PHE A 80 -6.29 0.26 8.52
N GLY A 81 -5.37 0.61 7.61
CA GLY A 81 -3.94 0.47 7.87
C GLY A 81 -3.53 -0.95 8.26
N GLU A 82 -2.55 -1.08 9.14
CA GLU A 82 -2.12 -2.35 9.75
C GLU A 82 -3.05 -2.80 10.88
N TRP A 83 -4.34 -2.95 10.57
CA TRP A 83 -5.34 -3.36 11.54
C TRP A 83 -4.98 -4.71 12.17
N LEU A 84 -5.37 -4.88 13.44
CA LEU A 84 -5.11 -6.06 14.26
C LEU A 84 -3.61 -6.36 14.49
N GLY A 85 -2.74 -5.35 14.41
CA GLY A 85 -1.33 -5.51 14.79
C GLY A 85 -1.20 -5.92 16.28
N PRO A 86 -0.37 -6.94 16.61
CA PRO A 86 -0.22 -7.41 17.96
C PRO A 86 0.22 -6.30 18.94
N GLY A 87 -0.45 -6.22 20.09
CA GLY A 87 -0.14 -5.25 21.14
C GLY A 87 -0.54 -3.81 20.84
N ARG A 88 -1.31 -3.59 19.77
CA ARG A 88 -1.81 -2.26 19.37
C ARG A 88 -3.32 -2.28 19.17
N GLY A 89 -3.96 -1.18 19.50
CA GLY A 89 -5.34 -0.91 19.11
C GLY A 89 -6.40 -1.12 20.17
N ASP A 90 -6.29 -2.08 21.06
CA ASP A 90 -7.36 -2.38 22.01
C ASP A 90 -7.11 -1.78 23.40
N HIS A 91 -5.87 -1.40 23.70
CA HIS A 91 -5.48 -0.95 25.04
C HIS A 91 -5.75 0.53 25.30
N THR A 92 -6.04 1.30 24.26
CA THR A 92 -6.30 2.75 24.37
C THR A 92 -7.80 3.10 24.41
N GLY A 93 -8.69 2.11 24.26
CA GLY A 93 -10.13 2.32 24.14
C GLY A 93 -10.56 2.95 22.80
N GLU A 94 -9.60 3.17 21.88
CA GLU A 94 -9.85 3.66 20.52
C GLU A 94 -9.70 2.53 19.49
N PRO A 95 -10.79 1.91 19.01
CA PRO A 95 -10.74 0.76 18.11
C PRO A 95 -10.06 1.05 16.76
N PHE A 96 -9.85 2.32 16.42
CA PHE A 96 -9.23 2.76 15.19
C PHE A 96 -7.89 3.49 15.38
N GLY A 97 -7.29 3.45 16.57
CA GLY A 97 -5.99 4.09 16.83
C GLY A 97 -4.91 3.60 15.88
N ILE A 98 -4.74 2.28 15.77
CA ILE A 98 -3.77 1.66 14.84
C ILE A 98 -4.03 2.02 13.37
N CYS A 99 -5.28 2.23 12.98
CA CYS A 99 -5.63 2.65 11.62
C CYS A 99 -5.01 4.01 11.29
N ARG A 100 -5.16 4.98 12.19
CA ARG A 100 -4.61 6.34 12.03
C ARG A 100 -3.09 6.33 12.05
N GLU A 101 -2.49 5.53 12.95
CA GLU A 101 -1.04 5.42 13.08
C GLU A 101 -0.36 4.79 11.87
N THR A 102 -1.06 3.99 11.09
CA THR A 102 -0.45 3.18 10.03
C THR A 102 -0.94 3.51 8.62
N ALA A 103 -2.09 4.17 8.49
CA ALA A 103 -2.67 4.53 7.20
C ALA A 103 -1.72 5.39 6.35
N TYR A 104 -0.96 6.29 6.96
CA TYR A 104 -0.11 7.25 6.23
C TYR A 104 1.00 6.58 5.40
N TYR A 105 1.42 5.36 5.74
CA TYR A 105 2.38 4.62 4.93
C TYR A 105 1.73 3.45 4.18
N THR A 106 0.77 2.75 4.79
CA THR A 106 0.12 1.61 4.12
C THR A 106 -0.62 2.05 2.87
N THR A 107 -1.34 3.17 2.94
CA THR A 107 -2.15 3.68 1.83
C THR A 107 -1.33 3.98 0.58
N PRO A 108 -0.26 4.81 0.62
CA PRO A 108 0.56 5.06 -0.56
C PRO A 108 1.31 3.80 -1.03
N PHE A 109 1.68 2.88 -0.13
CA PHE A 109 2.36 1.64 -0.51
C PHE A 109 1.45 0.72 -1.31
N PHE A 110 0.21 0.52 -0.85
CA PHE A 110 -0.78 -0.25 -1.59
C PHE A 110 -1.21 0.44 -2.88
N GLY A 111 -1.40 1.76 -2.86
CA GLY A 111 -1.67 2.53 -4.08
C GLY A 111 -0.60 2.29 -5.16
N TYR A 112 0.68 2.41 -4.79
CA TYR A 112 1.79 2.10 -5.71
C TYR A 112 1.76 0.65 -6.20
N ALA A 113 1.62 -0.32 -5.29
CA ALA A 113 1.64 -1.74 -5.63
C ALA A 113 0.49 -2.10 -6.59
N THR A 114 -0.68 -1.52 -6.39
CA THR A 114 -1.86 -1.72 -7.23
C THR A 114 -1.66 -1.13 -8.63
N ILE A 115 -1.16 0.10 -8.75
CA ILE A 115 -0.85 0.70 -10.05
C ILE A 115 0.26 -0.06 -10.79
N LYS A 116 1.25 -0.59 -10.06
CA LYS A 116 2.28 -1.47 -10.64
C LYS A 116 1.67 -2.76 -11.19
N LYS A 117 0.80 -3.45 -10.43
CA LYS A 117 0.08 -4.64 -10.92
C LYS A 117 -0.77 -4.33 -12.15
N MET A 118 -1.48 -3.19 -12.17
CA MET A 118 -2.25 -2.77 -13.33
C MET A 118 -1.37 -2.52 -14.57
N THR A 119 -0.14 -2.04 -14.39
CA THR A 119 0.84 -1.94 -15.48
C THR A 119 1.10 -3.30 -16.11
N GLU A 120 1.35 -4.32 -15.28
CA GLU A 120 1.62 -5.69 -15.73
C GLU A 120 0.37 -6.33 -16.38
N ILE A 121 -0.82 -6.12 -15.81
CA ILE A 121 -2.10 -6.54 -16.39
C ILE A 121 -2.28 -5.95 -17.80
N CYS A 122 -2.02 -4.67 -17.98
CA CYS A 122 -2.11 -4.01 -19.29
C CYS A 122 -1.10 -4.61 -20.28
N GLN A 123 0.11 -4.96 -19.86
CA GLN A 123 1.09 -5.65 -20.71
C GLN A 123 0.58 -7.02 -21.15
N VAL A 124 0.06 -7.83 -20.24
CA VAL A 124 -0.52 -9.17 -20.49
C VAL A 124 -1.69 -9.07 -21.48
N LEU A 125 -2.53 -8.05 -21.35
CA LEU A 125 -3.69 -7.83 -22.20
C LEU A 125 -3.35 -7.12 -23.53
N GLY A 126 -2.08 -6.75 -23.76
CA GLY A 126 -1.63 -6.07 -24.98
C GLY A 126 -2.04 -4.59 -25.07
N LYS A 127 -2.45 -3.96 -23.97
CA LYS A 127 -2.85 -2.55 -23.88
C LYS A 127 -1.62 -1.65 -23.67
N LYS A 128 -0.80 -1.51 -24.72
CA LYS A 128 0.54 -0.90 -24.64
C LYS A 128 0.54 0.54 -24.12
N ASP A 129 -0.38 1.39 -24.57
CA ASP A 129 -0.46 2.79 -24.16
C ASP A 129 -0.83 2.89 -22.68
N LYS A 130 -1.85 2.16 -22.24
CA LYS A 130 -2.25 2.09 -20.83
C LYS A 130 -1.12 1.53 -19.94
N ALA A 131 -0.39 0.52 -20.39
CA ALA A 131 0.77 -0.01 -19.69
C ALA A 131 1.87 1.05 -19.49
N LYS A 132 2.14 1.86 -20.51
CA LYS A 132 3.08 2.98 -20.43
C LYS A 132 2.62 4.05 -19.46
N ASP A 133 1.34 4.43 -19.52
CA ASP A 133 0.76 5.45 -18.63
C ASP A 133 0.81 5.02 -17.18
N TYR A 134 0.28 3.83 -16.85
CA TYR A 134 0.34 3.29 -15.48
C TYR A 134 1.76 3.08 -14.99
N GLY A 135 2.68 2.61 -15.86
CA GLY A 135 4.10 2.47 -15.51
C GLY A 135 4.76 3.81 -15.16
N THR A 136 4.42 4.87 -15.88
CA THR A 136 4.90 6.23 -15.58
C THR A 136 4.37 6.72 -14.24
N ILE A 137 3.09 6.49 -13.96
CA ILE A 137 2.46 6.87 -12.68
C ILE A 137 3.07 6.06 -11.53
N ALA A 138 3.21 4.74 -11.68
CA ALA A 138 3.85 3.89 -10.68
C ALA A 138 5.27 4.36 -10.35
N ALA A 139 6.07 4.72 -11.37
CA ALA A 139 7.40 5.26 -11.16
C ALA A 139 7.40 6.57 -10.36
N LYS A 140 6.47 7.48 -10.63
CA LYS A 140 6.31 8.72 -9.88
C LYS A 140 5.87 8.46 -8.44
N MET A 141 4.89 7.57 -8.21
CA MET A 141 4.46 7.16 -6.87
C MET A 141 5.63 6.56 -6.08
N LYS A 142 6.41 5.66 -6.69
CA LYS A 142 7.61 5.10 -6.07
C LYS A 142 8.63 6.18 -5.68
N THR A 143 8.92 7.12 -6.58
CA THR A 143 9.82 8.26 -6.29
C THR A 143 9.28 9.09 -5.14
N SER A 144 7.98 9.37 -5.12
CA SER A 144 7.35 10.14 -4.05
C SER A 144 7.44 9.45 -2.68
N ILE A 145 7.27 8.14 -2.63
CA ILE A 145 7.48 7.34 -1.41
C ILE A 145 8.96 7.41 -0.98
N GLN A 146 9.88 7.21 -1.91
CA GLN A 146 11.31 7.20 -1.61
C GLN A 146 11.83 8.57 -1.18
N GLU A 147 11.60 9.60 -1.97
CA GLU A 147 12.13 10.95 -1.74
C GLU A 147 11.26 11.78 -0.78
N GLY A 148 9.94 11.57 -0.82
CA GLY A 148 8.98 12.29 0.02
C GLY A 148 8.85 11.72 1.43
N MET A 149 9.02 10.41 1.62
CA MET A 149 8.84 9.76 2.90
C MET A 149 10.11 9.12 3.45
N MET A 150 10.70 8.15 2.75
CA MET A 150 11.77 7.33 3.31
C MET A 150 13.04 8.13 3.60
N ARG A 151 13.48 9.00 2.67
CA ARG A 151 14.68 9.85 2.85
C ARG A 151 14.47 11.01 3.82
N ARG A 152 13.23 11.26 4.22
CA ARG A 152 12.86 12.31 5.19
C ARG A 152 12.59 11.75 6.58
N ASN A 153 12.91 10.46 6.81
CA ASN A 153 12.68 9.77 8.08
C ASN A 153 11.21 9.81 8.55
N LEU A 154 10.27 9.77 7.60
CA LEU A 154 8.85 9.70 7.91
C LEU A 154 8.36 8.25 8.09
N MET A 155 9.26 7.26 8.05
CA MET A 155 8.92 5.88 8.36
C MET A 155 8.86 5.68 9.89
N PRO A 156 7.90 4.88 10.38
CA PRO A 156 7.75 4.65 11.81
C PRO A 156 8.93 3.85 12.37
N ASP A 157 9.35 4.18 13.59
CA ASP A 157 10.50 3.54 14.21
C ASP A 157 10.20 2.18 14.86
N ASP A 158 8.95 1.87 15.13
CA ASP A 158 8.55 0.72 15.94
C ASP A 158 7.47 -0.17 15.29
N LEU A 159 7.16 0.06 14.02
CA LEU A 159 6.16 -0.70 13.27
C LEU A 159 6.82 -1.65 12.26
N MET A 160 6.89 -2.93 12.59
CA MET A 160 7.48 -3.98 11.74
C MET A 160 6.81 -4.03 10.36
N GLY A 161 5.48 -3.90 10.29
CA GLY A 161 4.71 -3.94 9.05
C GLY A 161 5.16 -2.91 8.02
N ALA A 162 5.59 -1.73 8.44
CA ALA A 162 6.08 -0.69 7.53
C ALA A 162 7.32 -1.16 6.74
N TYR A 163 8.25 -1.83 7.42
CA TYR A 163 9.47 -2.35 6.79
C TYR A 163 9.19 -3.59 5.95
N VAL A 164 8.31 -4.48 6.42
CA VAL A 164 7.87 -5.65 5.65
C VAL A 164 7.25 -5.20 4.32
N LEU A 165 6.27 -4.30 4.34
CA LEU A 165 5.63 -3.79 3.12
C LEU A 165 6.61 -3.03 2.22
N ALA A 166 7.54 -2.25 2.80
CA ALA A 166 8.56 -1.54 2.03
C ALA A 166 9.46 -2.50 1.22
N PHE A 167 9.86 -3.62 1.83
CA PHE A 167 10.62 -4.66 1.13
C PHE A 167 9.76 -5.44 0.14
N ALA A 168 8.59 -5.91 0.54
CA ALA A 168 7.69 -6.70 -0.29
C ALA A 168 7.31 -5.99 -1.61
N PHE A 169 7.10 -4.69 -1.54
CA PHE A 169 6.74 -3.90 -2.73
C PHE A 169 7.96 -3.32 -3.46
N GLY A 170 9.18 -3.59 -3.01
CA GLY A 170 10.41 -3.11 -3.64
C GLY A 170 10.56 -1.59 -3.58
N LEU A 171 10.11 -0.98 -2.48
CA LEU A 171 10.12 0.46 -2.27
C LEU A 171 11.44 0.99 -1.71
N VAL A 172 12.19 0.16 -0.99
CA VAL A 172 13.41 0.59 -0.29
C VAL A 172 14.48 1.06 -1.29
N PRO A 173 14.99 2.31 -1.16
CA PRO A 173 16.11 2.77 -1.97
C PRO A 173 17.36 1.92 -1.74
N LYS A 174 18.17 1.71 -2.80
CA LYS A 174 19.36 0.84 -2.74
C LYS A 174 20.35 1.26 -1.64
N ASP A 175 20.57 2.54 -1.48
CA ASP A 175 21.48 3.11 -0.47
C ASP A 175 20.94 3.00 0.97
N LEU A 176 19.62 2.91 1.14
CA LEU A 176 18.97 2.71 2.44
C LEU A 176 18.72 1.22 2.77
N TYR A 177 18.97 0.31 1.83
CA TYR A 177 18.65 -1.11 1.96
C TYR A 177 19.18 -1.73 3.25
N ASN A 178 20.46 -1.55 3.54
CA ASN A 178 21.10 -2.13 4.74
C ASN A 178 20.56 -1.52 6.04
N ALA A 179 20.26 -0.23 6.05
CA ALA A 179 19.67 0.44 7.20
C ALA A 179 18.27 -0.11 7.51
N TYR A 180 17.42 -0.25 6.48
CA TYR A 180 16.07 -0.80 6.59
C TYR A 180 16.08 -2.29 7.00
N LYS A 181 16.99 -3.09 6.41
CA LYS A 181 17.19 -4.49 6.81
C LYS A 181 17.57 -4.59 8.29
N LYS A 182 18.56 -3.81 8.74
CA LYS A 182 18.96 -3.79 10.14
C LYS A 182 17.82 -3.38 11.06
N LYS A 183 17.01 -2.41 10.64
CA LYS A 183 15.85 -1.96 11.42
C LYS A 183 14.79 -3.06 11.53
N LEU A 184 14.44 -3.72 10.42
CA LEU A 184 13.49 -4.85 10.43
C LEU A 184 13.95 -5.98 11.36
N LEU A 185 15.22 -6.39 11.25
CA LEU A 185 15.78 -7.43 12.12
C LEU A 185 15.77 -7.01 13.59
N SER A 186 16.08 -5.74 13.89
CA SER A 186 16.00 -5.21 15.26
C SER A 186 14.57 -5.26 15.82
N LEU A 187 13.56 -4.96 15.00
CA LEU A 187 12.15 -5.05 15.41
C LEU A 187 11.72 -6.50 15.63
N LEU A 188 12.18 -7.42 14.80
CA LEU A 188 11.95 -8.86 14.98
C LEU A 188 12.56 -9.39 16.28
N GLU A 189 13.80 -9.01 16.58
CA GLU A 189 14.44 -9.41 17.87
C GLU A 189 13.70 -8.80 19.08
N LYS A 190 13.30 -7.53 19.00
CA LYS A 190 12.52 -6.85 20.06
C LYS A 190 11.15 -7.50 20.31
N SER A 191 10.53 -8.07 19.30
CA SER A 191 9.27 -8.81 19.43
C SER A 191 9.43 -10.23 20.00
N GLY A 192 10.66 -10.62 20.35
CA GLY A 192 10.96 -12.01 20.75
C GLY A 192 10.87 -12.98 19.59
N ARG A 193 11.14 -12.54 18.37
CA ARG A 193 11.00 -13.27 17.10
C ARG A 193 9.56 -13.70 16.80
N CYS A 194 8.61 -12.95 17.32
CA CYS A 194 7.19 -13.12 17.02
C CYS A 194 6.78 -12.22 15.85
N ILE A 195 5.72 -12.62 15.15
CA ILE A 195 5.10 -11.80 14.10
C ILE A 195 4.53 -10.55 14.76
N GLY A 196 5.11 -9.40 14.42
CA GLY A 196 4.70 -8.07 14.92
C GLY A 196 4.02 -7.21 13.86
N THR A 197 3.38 -7.86 12.88
CA THR A 197 2.68 -7.21 11.77
C THR A 197 1.17 -7.28 11.95
N GLY A 198 0.46 -6.29 11.41
CA GLY A 198 -0.98 -6.31 11.31
C GLY A 198 -1.48 -7.08 10.09
N PHE A 199 -2.76 -6.89 9.78
CA PHE A 199 -3.47 -7.65 8.75
C PHE A 199 -2.84 -7.51 7.36
N LEU A 200 -2.40 -6.30 6.99
CA LEU A 200 -1.88 -6.02 5.64
C LEU A 200 -0.47 -6.54 5.40
N ALA A 201 0.43 -6.50 6.38
CA ALA A 201 1.82 -6.90 6.19
C ALA A 201 2.08 -8.38 6.50
N THR A 202 1.24 -9.04 7.30
CA THR A 202 1.43 -10.45 7.69
C THR A 202 1.57 -11.41 6.50
N PRO A 203 0.82 -11.29 5.39
CA PRO A 203 0.98 -12.18 4.23
C PRO A 203 2.38 -12.11 3.58
N PHE A 204 3.12 -11.02 3.76
CA PHE A 204 4.39 -10.78 3.09
C PHE A 204 5.63 -11.07 3.96
N ILE A 205 5.45 -11.27 5.26
CA ILE A 205 6.60 -11.32 6.19
C ILE A 205 7.53 -12.50 5.89
N LEU A 206 7.00 -13.66 5.54
CA LEU A 206 7.83 -14.84 5.26
C LEU A 206 8.67 -14.64 4.02
N ASP A 207 8.09 -14.14 2.93
CA ASP A 207 8.80 -13.89 1.67
C ASP A 207 9.89 -12.81 1.83
N VAL A 208 9.70 -11.86 2.75
CA VAL A 208 10.68 -10.82 3.04
C VAL A 208 11.83 -11.33 3.91
N LEU A 209 11.60 -12.32 4.76
CA LEU A 209 12.61 -12.86 5.67
C LEU A 209 13.40 -14.05 5.07
N CYS A 210 12.89 -14.69 4.03
CA CYS A 210 13.57 -15.77 3.30
C CYS A 210 14.48 -15.25 2.21
#